data_62e1f029c148144449e9bac6cb45e182
#
_entry.id   62e1f029c148144449e9bac6cb45e182
#
_cell.length_a   1.000
_cell.length_b   1.000
_cell.length_c   1.000
_cell.angle_alpha   90.00
_cell.angle_beta   90.00
_cell.angle_gamma   90.00
#
_symmetry.space_group_name_H-M   'P 1'
#
loop_
_entity.id
_entity.type
_entity.pdbx_description
1 polymer ?
#
loop_
_entity_poly.entity_id
_entity_poly.type
_entity_poly.pdbx_seq_one_letter_code
_entity_poly.pdbx_strand_id
1 'polypeptide(L)'
;MADYSALLDDEVWAFLNESARHYPGDAVGLSIEDQRELYNKMCVAFDQGRPANVTVKDVPLGGVPCRIYSPAASAIATVFFCHGGGFVVGGLDSHDSVCAEFCSITGLRVVAVHYRLSPEHSHPNDFDDAWAAFEASCAAFEGAIVMCGDSAGGNLVAAVTHHARGRFDSRITGQMLIYPGLGGDHSKGSYITHAHAPGLTTQDMEF
;
A
#
# COMPACT_ATOMS: atom_id res chain seq x y z
N MET A 1 28.12 -8.34 -2.88
CA MET A 1 27.14 -7.41 -2.26
C MET A 1 27.09 -6.15 -3.12
N ALA A 2 25.92 -5.58 -3.31
CA ALA A 2 25.78 -4.33 -4.05
C ALA A 2 26.45 -3.16 -3.32
N ASP A 3 27.11 -2.28 -4.06
CA ASP A 3 27.68 -1.05 -3.51
C ASP A 3 26.66 0.08 -3.63
N TYR A 4 25.92 0.33 -2.55
CA TYR A 4 24.86 1.33 -2.53
C TYR A 4 25.39 2.77 -2.56
N SER A 5 26.66 3.00 -2.21
CA SER A 5 27.27 4.34 -2.33
C SER A 5 27.43 4.79 -3.79
N ALA A 6 27.50 3.82 -4.71
CA ALA A 6 27.57 4.07 -6.15
C ALA A 6 26.20 3.95 -6.86
N LEU A 7 25.20 3.32 -6.21
CA LEU A 7 23.89 3.04 -6.81
C LEU A 7 22.83 4.08 -6.47
N LEU A 8 22.96 4.73 -5.30
CA LEU A 8 21.96 5.67 -4.78
C LEU A 8 22.52 7.09 -4.85
N ASP A 9 21.69 8.02 -5.27
CA ASP A 9 22.01 9.43 -5.27
C ASP A 9 21.78 10.09 -3.88
N ASP A 10 22.14 11.36 -3.77
CA ASP A 10 22.05 12.11 -2.51
C ASP A 10 20.60 12.29 -2.04
N GLU A 11 19.63 12.38 -2.96
CA GLU A 11 18.21 12.52 -2.61
C GLU A 11 17.66 11.24 -1.98
N VAL A 12 18.01 10.09 -2.54
CA VAL A 12 17.61 8.79 -1.98
C VAL A 12 18.28 8.57 -0.62
N TRP A 13 19.56 8.93 -0.47
CA TRP A 13 20.23 8.86 0.83
C TRP A 13 19.60 9.80 1.87
N ALA A 14 19.20 11.01 1.47
CA ALA A 14 18.50 11.94 2.37
C ALA A 14 17.15 11.34 2.84
N PHE A 15 16.37 10.74 1.92
CA PHE A 15 15.13 10.05 2.24
C PHE A 15 15.35 8.88 3.20
N LEU A 16 16.32 8.00 2.92
CA LEU A 16 16.63 6.85 3.76
C LEU A 16 17.07 7.27 5.17
N ASN A 17 17.92 8.30 5.27
CA ASN A 17 18.36 8.84 6.55
C ASN A 17 17.21 9.47 7.35
N GLU A 18 16.30 10.16 6.70
CA GLU A 18 15.12 10.72 7.37
C GLU A 18 14.18 9.61 7.82
N SER A 19 13.90 8.62 6.97
CA SER A 19 13.09 7.45 7.32
C SER A 19 13.64 6.72 8.54
N ALA A 20 14.96 6.48 8.58
CA ALA A 20 15.62 5.79 9.69
C ALA A 20 15.58 6.54 11.03
N ARG A 21 15.36 7.87 11.02
CA ARG A 21 15.16 8.64 12.26
C ARG A 21 13.82 8.33 12.93
N HIS A 22 12.82 7.95 12.15
CA HIS A 22 11.47 7.69 12.62
C HIS A 22 11.18 6.19 12.76
N TYR A 23 11.74 5.37 11.86
CA TYR A 23 11.59 3.92 11.85
C TYR A 23 12.98 3.28 11.75
N PRO A 24 13.63 3.01 12.90
CA PRO A 24 14.98 2.46 12.92
C PRO A 24 15.02 1.01 12.42
N GLY A 25 16.17 0.58 11.88
CA GLY A 25 16.33 -0.74 11.26
C GLY A 25 16.16 -1.94 12.20
N ASP A 26 16.17 -1.74 13.52
CA ASP A 26 15.88 -2.76 14.54
C ASP A 26 14.40 -2.76 15.00
N ALA A 27 13.56 -1.94 14.40
CA ALA A 27 12.15 -1.83 14.75
C ALA A 27 11.38 -3.16 14.64
N VAL A 28 11.76 -4.04 13.71
CA VAL A 28 11.18 -5.40 13.60
C VAL A 28 11.33 -6.25 14.87
N GLY A 29 12.29 -5.94 15.73
CA GLY A 29 12.47 -6.58 17.04
C GLY A 29 11.57 -6.05 18.16
N LEU A 30 10.83 -4.99 17.92
CA LEU A 30 9.92 -4.37 18.89
C LEU A 30 8.57 -5.08 18.93
N SER A 31 7.73 -4.70 19.90
CA SER A 31 6.33 -5.14 19.91
C SER A 31 5.60 -4.65 18.65
N ILE A 32 4.58 -5.38 18.22
CA ILE A 32 3.77 -4.98 17.05
C ILE A 32 3.14 -3.59 17.25
N GLU A 33 2.73 -3.27 18.46
CA GLU A 33 2.17 -1.95 18.81
C GLU A 33 3.20 -0.84 18.60
N ASP A 34 4.44 -1.04 19.09
CA ASP A 34 5.53 -0.09 18.91
C ASP A 34 5.93 0.05 17.42
N GLN A 35 5.99 -1.05 16.68
CA GLN A 35 6.25 -1.01 15.23
C GLN A 35 5.21 -0.15 14.49
N ARG A 36 3.92 -0.34 14.79
CA ARG A 36 2.84 0.44 14.20
C ARG A 36 2.92 1.92 14.58
N GLU A 37 3.22 2.22 15.82
CA GLU A 37 3.40 3.60 16.29
C GLU A 37 4.56 4.30 15.56
N LEU A 38 5.74 3.65 15.48
CA LEU A 38 6.90 4.18 14.77
C LEU A 38 6.64 4.34 13.27
N TYR A 39 6.00 3.36 12.64
CA TYR A 39 5.63 3.44 11.22
C TYR A 39 4.69 4.62 10.95
N ASN A 40 3.66 4.80 11.78
CA ASN A 40 2.76 5.93 11.65
C ASN A 40 3.46 7.27 11.86
N LYS A 41 4.40 7.38 12.83
CA LYS A 41 5.23 8.58 13.03
C LYS A 41 6.09 8.89 11.80
N MET A 42 6.68 7.85 11.19
CA MET A 42 7.43 8.02 9.94
C MET A 42 6.53 8.55 8.82
N CYS A 43 5.35 7.96 8.64
CA CYS A 43 4.41 8.42 7.61
C CYS A 43 3.98 9.87 7.82
N VAL A 44 3.72 10.29 9.06
CA VAL A 44 3.40 11.69 9.41
C VAL A 44 4.54 12.64 9.07
N ALA A 45 5.80 12.22 9.21
CA ALA A 45 6.96 13.07 8.87
C ALA A 45 7.04 13.38 7.36
N PHE A 46 6.49 12.50 6.53
CA PHE A 46 6.42 12.68 5.07
C PHE A 46 5.06 13.16 4.57
N ASP A 47 4.09 13.35 5.46
CA ASP A 47 2.74 13.77 5.08
C ASP A 47 2.74 15.22 4.52
N GLN A 48 2.24 15.38 3.32
CA GLN A 48 2.09 16.68 2.64
C GLN A 48 0.69 17.27 2.84
N GLY A 49 -0.17 16.59 3.58
CA GLY A 49 -1.55 16.97 3.76
C GLY A 49 -2.44 16.68 2.56
N ARG A 50 -3.71 17.04 2.69
CA ARG A 50 -4.71 16.78 1.65
C ARG A 50 -4.86 17.98 0.72
N PRO A 51 -4.78 17.80 -0.62
CA PRO A 51 -5.10 18.87 -1.57
C PRO A 51 -6.54 19.39 -1.39
N ALA A 52 -6.72 20.71 -1.53
CA ALA A 52 -8.01 21.38 -1.28
C ALA A 52 -9.14 20.98 -2.26
N ASN A 53 -8.79 20.40 -3.40
CA ASN A 53 -9.73 19.92 -4.42
C ASN A 53 -10.19 18.47 -4.20
N VAL A 54 -9.85 17.86 -3.05
CA VAL A 54 -10.22 16.48 -2.72
C VAL A 54 -11.12 16.46 -1.49
N THR A 55 -12.25 15.78 -1.58
CA THR A 55 -13.10 15.49 -0.42
C THR A 55 -12.86 14.06 0.05
N VAL A 56 -12.83 13.87 1.38
CA VAL A 56 -12.50 12.58 1.99
C VAL A 56 -13.62 12.12 2.90
N LYS A 57 -13.98 10.83 2.81
CA LYS A 57 -15.02 10.24 3.63
C LYS A 57 -14.68 8.80 3.98
N ASP A 58 -14.76 8.48 5.27
CA ASP A 58 -14.64 7.10 5.76
C ASP A 58 -16.01 6.40 5.71
N VAL A 59 -16.03 5.23 5.07
CA VAL A 59 -17.26 4.41 4.91
C VAL A 59 -16.90 2.93 4.92
N PRO A 60 -17.75 2.04 5.40
CA PRO A 60 -17.56 0.61 5.19
C PRO A 60 -17.98 0.22 3.76
N LEU A 61 -17.15 -0.56 3.08
CA LEU A 61 -17.49 -1.23 1.83
C LEU A 61 -17.33 -2.74 2.02
N GLY A 62 -18.40 -3.49 1.78
CA GLY A 62 -18.42 -4.92 2.07
C GLY A 62 -18.20 -5.27 3.55
N GLY A 63 -18.48 -4.33 4.47
CA GLY A 63 -18.21 -4.48 5.91
C GLY A 63 -16.77 -4.11 6.32
N VAL A 64 -15.89 -3.78 5.36
CA VAL A 64 -14.50 -3.41 5.59
C VAL A 64 -14.37 -1.89 5.67
N PRO A 65 -13.67 -1.31 6.67
CA PRO A 65 -13.42 0.12 6.73
C PRO A 65 -12.63 0.58 5.50
N CYS A 66 -13.12 1.60 4.83
CA CYS A 66 -12.48 2.19 3.66
C CYS A 66 -12.51 3.71 3.75
N ARG A 67 -11.54 4.36 3.12
CA ARG A 67 -11.51 5.81 2.92
C ARG A 67 -11.64 6.13 1.46
N ILE A 68 -12.65 6.97 1.14
CA ILE A 68 -12.93 7.39 -0.23
C ILE A 68 -12.46 8.81 -0.42
N TYR A 69 -11.60 9.01 -1.40
CA TYR A 69 -11.13 10.30 -1.86
C TYR A 69 -11.86 10.62 -3.17
N SER A 70 -12.54 11.74 -3.20
CA SER A 70 -13.32 12.16 -4.37
C SER A 70 -12.82 13.49 -4.91
N PRO A 71 -12.56 13.60 -6.23
CA PRO A 71 -12.19 14.86 -6.85
C PRO A 71 -13.39 15.83 -6.86
N ALA A 72 -13.12 17.11 -7.08
CA ALA A 72 -14.17 18.15 -7.18
C ALA A 72 -15.13 17.90 -8.33
N ALA A 73 -14.65 17.33 -9.43
CA ALA A 73 -15.50 16.90 -10.57
C ALA A 73 -15.96 15.45 -10.39
N SER A 74 -16.97 15.04 -11.17
CA SER A 74 -17.42 13.66 -11.17
C SER A 74 -16.31 12.73 -11.68
N ALA A 75 -15.93 11.75 -10.87
CA ALA A 75 -14.92 10.77 -11.24
C ALA A 75 -15.47 9.77 -12.28
N ILE A 76 -14.70 9.55 -13.34
CA ILE A 76 -15.05 8.61 -14.43
C ILE A 76 -14.57 7.18 -14.17
N ALA A 77 -13.67 7.00 -13.24
CA ALA A 77 -13.10 5.71 -12.84
C ALA A 77 -12.67 5.75 -11.37
N THR A 78 -12.32 4.59 -10.85
CA THR A 78 -11.89 4.41 -9.46
C THR A 78 -10.52 3.75 -9.40
N VAL A 79 -9.63 4.27 -8.56
CA VAL A 79 -8.42 3.57 -8.11
C VAL A 79 -8.78 2.81 -6.83
N PHE A 80 -8.65 1.50 -6.85
CA PHE A 80 -8.80 0.65 -5.68
C PHE A 80 -7.42 0.43 -5.07
N PHE A 81 -7.18 0.95 -3.87
CA PHE A 81 -5.85 1.03 -3.27
C PHE A 81 -5.74 0.18 -2.01
N CYS A 82 -4.74 -0.70 -1.98
CA CYS A 82 -4.31 -1.41 -0.79
C CYS A 82 -2.91 -0.92 -0.39
N HIS A 83 -2.77 -0.52 0.88
CA HIS A 83 -1.51 0.02 1.41
C HIS A 83 -0.45 -1.06 1.66
N GLY A 84 0.82 -0.66 1.63
CA GLY A 84 1.96 -1.46 2.06
C GLY A 84 2.10 -1.57 3.58
N GLY A 85 3.19 -2.15 4.03
CA GLY A 85 3.51 -2.33 5.45
C GLY A 85 3.63 -3.79 5.88
N GLY A 86 4.05 -4.69 4.96
CA GLY A 86 4.36 -6.09 5.27
C GLY A 86 3.19 -6.90 5.85
N PHE A 87 1.95 -6.45 5.65
CA PHE A 87 0.73 -6.98 6.28
C PHE A 87 0.65 -6.79 7.80
N VAL A 88 1.60 -6.10 8.41
CA VAL A 88 1.73 -5.92 9.87
C VAL A 88 1.49 -4.48 10.30
N VAL A 89 1.95 -3.52 9.52
CA VAL A 89 1.83 -2.08 9.78
C VAL A 89 1.09 -1.37 8.66
N GLY A 90 0.85 -0.08 8.81
CA GLY A 90 0.13 0.73 7.83
C GLY A 90 -1.38 0.77 8.07
N GLY A 91 -2.06 1.59 7.27
CA GLY A 91 -3.50 1.80 7.37
C GLY A 91 -3.95 3.00 6.55
N LEU A 92 -5.17 3.45 6.77
CA LEU A 92 -5.74 4.59 6.05
C LEU A 92 -4.96 5.89 6.30
N ASP A 93 -4.46 6.08 7.53
CA ASP A 93 -3.77 7.32 7.90
C ASP A 93 -2.32 7.37 7.39
N SER A 94 -1.64 6.24 7.34
CA SER A 94 -0.26 6.17 6.84
C SER A 94 -0.13 6.47 5.34
N HIS A 95 -1.19 6.25 4.56
CA HIS A 95 -1.22 6.47 3.11
C HIS A 95 -2.22 7.56 2.70
N ASP A 96 -2.67 8.39 3.66
CA ASP A 96 -3.72 9.37 3.44
C ASP A 96 -3.34 10.42 2.39
N SER A 97 -2.18 11.07 2.54
CA SER A 97 -1.73 12.09 1.59
C SER A 97 -1.45 11.50 0.20
N VAL A 98 -0.89 10.30 0.11
CA VAL A 98 -0.63 9.59 -1.16
C VAL A 98 -1.93 9.34 -1.92
N CYS A 99 -2.95 8.81 -1.24
CA CYS A 99 -4.26 8.55 -1.84
C CYS A 99 -4.98 9.85 -2.24
N ALA A 100 -4.88 10.89 -1.40
CA ALA A 100 -5.44 12.20 -1.69
C ALA A 100 -4.76 12.86 -2.90
N GLU A 101 -3.45 12.70 -3.03
CA GLU A 101 -2.69 13.22 -4.15
C GLU A 101 -2.97 12.46 -5.44
N PHE A 102 -3.06 11.13 -5.40
CA PHE A 102 -3.54 10.34 -6.55
C PHE A 102 -4.91 10.83 -7.04
N CYS A 103 -5.84 11.07 -6.12
CA CYS A 103 -7.15 11.62 -6.46
C CYS A 103 -7.04 13.00 -7.10
N SER A 104 -6.23 13.90 -6.52
CA SER A 104 -6.05 15.27 -6.97
C SER A 104 -5.44 15.37 -8.37
N ILE A 105 -4.37 14.59 -8.62
CA ILE A 105 -3.60 14.65 -9.87
C ILE A 105 -4.36 13.96 -11.01
N THR A 106 -4.99 12.81 -10.72
CA THR A 106 -5.64 12.00 -11.76
C THR A 106 -7.07 12.42 -12.04
N GLY A 107 -7.73 13.10 -11.10
CA GLY A 107 -9.18 13.35 -11.14
C GLY A 107 -10.02 12.08 -10.98
N LEU A 108 -9.42 10.96 -10.55
CA LEU A 108 -10.12 9.71 -10.30
C LEU A 108 -10.52 9.62 -8.82
N ARG A 109 -11.58 8.87 -8.55
CA ARG A 109 -11.89 8.47 -7.18
C ARG A 109 -10.80 7.51 -6.69
N VAL A 110 -10.40 7.61 -5.42
CA VAL A 110 -9.57 6.59 -4.79
C VAL A 110 -10.36 5.94 -3.65
N VAL A 111 -10.35 4.63 -3.58
CA VAL A 111 -10.89 3.83 -2.47
C VAL A 111 -9.73 3.12 -1.80
N ALA A 112 -9.29 3.63 -0.65
CA ALA A 112 -8.27 3.00 0.18
C ALA A 112 -8.92 2.03 1.16
N VAL A 113 -8.35 0.83 1.27
CA VAL A 113 -8.89 -0.27 2.08
C VAL A 113 -8.09 -0.43 3.35
N HIS A 114 -8.78 -0.54 4.48
CA HIS A 114 -8.19 -0.89 5.77
C HIS A 114 -8.43 -2.38 6.04
N TYR A 115 -7.64 -3.20 5.37
CA TYR A 115 -7.69 -4.65 5.54
C TYR A 115 -7.07 -5.07 6.88
N ARG A 116 -7.50 -6.20 7.42
CA ARG A 116 -7.01 -6.73 8.69
C ARG A 116 -5.54 -7.13 8.60
N LEU A 117 -4.79 -6.82 9.65
CA LEU A 117 -3.36 -7.00 9.74
C LEU A 117 -2.97 -8.21 10.58
N SER A 118 -1.81 -8.78 10.26
CA SER A 118 -1.12 -9.77 11.06
C SER A 118 -0.44 -9.08 12.27
N PRO A 119 -0.16 -9.81 13.37
CA PRO A 119 -0.45 -11.22 13.59
C PRO A 119 -1.86 -11.51 14.09
N GLU A 120 -2.67 -10.48 14.43
CA GLU A 120 -4.01 -10.66 14.99
C GLU A 120 -4.94 -11.38 14.02
N HIS A 121 -4.74 -11.14 12.73
CA HIS A 121 -5.51 -11.74 11.64
C HIS A 121 -4.57 -12.25 10.55
N SER A 122 -4.26 -13.53 10.61
CA SER A 122 -3.43 -14.17 9.59
C SER A 122 -4.17 -14.30 8.25
N HIS A 123 -3.41 -14.47 7.17
CA HIS A 123 -3.97 -14.84 5.87
C HIS A 123 -4.97 -16.01 6.00
N PRO A 124 -6.14 -16.01 5.33
CA PRO A 124 -6.54 -15.10 4.24
C PRO A 124 -7.37 -13.87 4.65
N ASN A 125 -7.38 -13.45 5.91
CA ASN A 125 -8.24 -12.34 6.36
C ASN A 125 -7.98 -11.01 5.62
N ASP A 126 -6.73 -10.71 5.32
CA ASP A 126 -6.29 -9.58 4.50
C ASP A 126 -6.90 -9.64 3.08
N PHE A 127 -6.81 -10.81 2.46
CA PHE A 127 -7.38 -11.06 1.13
C PHE A 127 -8.92 -10.99 1.15
N ASP A 128 -9.56 -11.62 2.13
CA ASP A 128 -11.02 -11.64 2.25
C ASP A 128 -11.58 -10.22 2.40
N ASP A 129 -10.91 -9.37 3.19
CA ASP A 129 -11.28 -7.96 3.34
C ASP A 129 -11.10 -7.18 2.04
N ALA A 130 -9.94 -7.32 1.39
CA ALA A 130 -9.68 -6.63 0.13
C ALA A 130 -10.66 -7.07 -0.96
N TRP A 131 -10.99 -8.36 -1.01
CA TRP A 131 -11.97 -8.90 -1.93
C TRP A 131 -13.38 -8.37 -1.68
N ALA A 132 -13.86 -8.39 -0.43
CA ALA A 132 -15.17 -7.86 -0.05
C ALA A 132 -15.30 -6.35 -0.35
N ALA A 133 -14.26 -5.57 -0.03
CA ALA A 133 -14.21 -4.15 -0.35
C ALA A 133 -14.22 -3.90 -1.88
N PHE A 134 -13.51 -4.73 -2.65
CA PHE A 134 -13.49 -4.64 -4.11
C PHE A 134 -14.86 -4.94 -4.73
N GLU A 135 -15.53 -6.04 -4.35
CA GLU A 135 -16.87 -6.36 -4.84
C GLU A 135 -17.87 -5.24 -4.49
N ALA A 136 -17.81 -4.72 -3.26
CA ALA A 136 -18.66 -3.61 -2.84
C ALA A 136 -18.34 -2.30 -3.59
N SER A 137 -17.07 -2.05 -3.93
CA SER A 137 -16.66 -0.92 -4.76
C SER A 137 -17.21 -1.04 -6.18
N CYS A 138 -17.19 -2.24 -6.76
CA CYS A 138 -17.80 -2.51 -8.07
C CYS A 138 -19.31 -2.27 -8.09
N ALA A 139 -19.99 -2.56 -6.98
CA ALA A 139 -21.43 -2.32 -6.84
C ALA A 139 -21.76 -0.85 -6.59
N ALA A 140 -20.93 -0.14 -5.82
CA ALA A 140 -21.18 1.24 -5.42
C ALA A 140 -20.81 2.27 -6.49
N PHE A 141 -19.83 1.96 -7.34
CA PHE A 141 -19.29 2.90 -8.32
C PHE A 141 -19.31 2.32 -9.73
N GLU A 142 -19.79 3.11 -10.68
CA GLU A 142 -19.73 2.78 -12.09
C GLU A 142 -18.34 3.08 -12.69
N GLY A 143 -18.11 2.61 -13.91
CA GLY A 143 -16.87 2.85 -14.67
C GLY A 143 -15.75 1.86 -14.38
N ALA A 144 -14.59 2.18 -14.91
CA ALA A 144 -13.40 1.37 -14.79
C ALA A 144 -12.79 1.40 -13.37
N ILE A 145 -12.10 0.33 -13.00
CA ILE A 145 -11.30 0.26 -11.78
C ILE A 145 -9.84 -0.02 -12.15
N VAL A 146 -8.94 0.78 -11.61
CA VAL A 146 -7.50 0.54 -11.63
C VAL A 146 -7.11 0.00 -10.27
N MET A 147 -6.51 -1.17 -10.25
CA MET A 147 -6.02 -1.82 -9.03
C MET A 147 -4.65 -1.25 -8.68
N CYS A 148 -4.47 -0.70 -7.49
CA CYS A 148 -3.22 -0.06 -7.08
C CYS A 148 -2.82 -0.51 -5.68
N GLY A 149 -1.52 -0.66 -5.46
CA GLY A 149 -0.98 -0.94 -4.13
C GLY A 149 0.54 -0.96 -4.14
N ASP A 150 1.12 -0.67 -3.01
CA ASP A 150 2.56 -0.68 -2.79
C ASP A 150 2.97 -1.87 -1.92
N SER A 151 4.15 -2.43 -2.17
CA SER A 151 4.75 -3.50 -1.35
C SER A 151 3.78 -4.68 -1.10
N ALA A 152 3.43 -4.98 0.15
CA ALA A 152 2.42 -5.97 0.53
C ALA A 152 1.04 -5.67 -0.07
N GLY A 153 0.64 -4.39 -0.15
CA GLY A 153 -0.59 -3.98 -0.82
C GLY A 153 -0.57 -4.24 -2.32
N GLY A 154 0.60 -4.11 -2.96
CA GLY A 154 0.81 -4.50 -4.35
C GLY A 154 0.62 -6.01 -4.57
N ASN A 155 1.10 -6.85 -3.65
CA ASN A 155 0.80 -8.29 -3.64
C ASN A 155 -0.71 -8.54 -3.53
N LEU A 156 -1.35 -7.88 -2.57
CA LEU A 156 -2.78 -8.06 -2.28
C LEU A 156 -3.66 -7.70 -3.48
N VAL A 157 -3.42 -6.56 -4.14
CA VAL A 157 -4.20 -6.19 -5.34
C VAL A 157 -3.91 -7.10 -6.52
N ALA A 158 -2.70 -7.64 -6.65
CA ALA A 158 -2.39 -8.65 -7.67
C ALA A 158 -3.20 -9.93 -7.43
N ALA A 159 -3.30 -10.40 -6.19
CA ALA A 159 -4.10 -11.56 -5.81
C ALA A 159 -5.60 -11.33 -6.06
N VAL A 160 -6.14 -10.18 -5.64
CA VAL A 160 -7.54 -9.79 -5.89
C VAL A 160 -7.82 -9.75 -7.39
N THR A 161 -6.95 -9.13 -8.19
CA THR A 161 -7.12 -9.07 -9.65
C THR A 161 -7.08 -10.46 -10.29
N HIS A 162 -6.17 -11.33 -9.81
CA HIS A 162 -6.12 -12.71 -10.29
C HIS A 162 -7.44 -13.45 -10.00
N HIS A 163 -7.98 -13.30 -8.79
CA HIS A 163 -9.24 -13.92 -8.37
C HIS A 163 -10.46 -13.36 -9.14
N ALA A 164 -10.40 -12.11 -9.54
CA ALA A 164 -11.47 -11.42 -10.27
C ALA A 164 -11.64 -11.89 -11.74
N ARG A 165 -10.67 -12.62 -12.30
CA ARG A 165 -10.69 -13.06 -13.70
C ARG A 165 -11.98 -13.79 -14.06
N GLY A 166 -12.50 -13.49 -15.24
CA GLY A 166 -13.74 -14.07 -15.76
C GLY A 166 -15.03 -13.54 -15.10
N ARG A 167 -14.92 -12.76 -14.01
CA ARG A 167 -16.09 -12.19 -13.31
C ARG A 167 -16.15 -10.66 -13.43
N PHE A 168 -15.01 -9.99 -13.44
CA PHE A 168 -14.88 -8.53 -13.41
C PHE A 168 -13.98 -7.98 -14.52
N ASP A 169 -13.72 -8.74 -15.59
CA ASP A 169 -12.80 -8.36 -16.66
C ASP A 169 -13.19 -7.04 -17.36
N SER A 170 -14.47 -6.71 -17.41
CA SER A 170 -14.93 -5.43 -17.95
C SER A 170 -14.76 -4.24 -16.99
N ARG A 171 -14.46 -4.52 -15.73
CA ARG A 171 -14.32 -3.49 -14.69
C ARG A 171 -12.86 -3.15 -14.42
N ILE A 172 -11.98 -4.15 -14.35
CA ILE A 172 -10.55 -3.94 -14.10
C ILE A 172 -9.86 -3.64 -15.42
N THR A 173 -9.35 -2.42 -15.56
CA THR A 173 -8.70 -1.94 -16.77
C THR A 173 -7.19 -1.85 -16.66
N GLY A 174 -6.63 -2.00 -15.47
CA GLY A 174 -5.17 -1.96 -15.24
C GLY A 174 -4.78 -2.24 -13.80
N GLN A 175 -3.49 -2.48 -13.63
CA GLN A 175 -2.83 -2.60 -12.33
C GLN A 175 -1.65 -1.66 -12.26
N MET A 176 -1.47 -0.99 -11.11
CA MET A 176 -0.26 -0.27 -10.73
C MET A 176 0.30 -0.94 -9.48
N LEU A 177 1.31 -1.75 -9.66
CA LEU A 177 1.98 -2.48 -8.59
C LEU A 177 3.29 -1.76 -8.26
N ILE A 178 3.33 -1.05 -7.15
CA ILE A 178 4.46 -0.25 -6.70
C ILE A 178 5.37 -1.16 -5.87
N TYR A 179 6.57 -1.46 -6.36
CA TYR A 179 7.56 -2.38 -5.74
C TYR A 179 6.92 -3.59 -5.01
N PRO A 180 6.05 -4.36 -5.68
CA PRO A 180 5.26 -5.39 -5.01
C PRO A 180 6.13 -6.55 -4.51
N GLY A 181 5.79 -7.09 -3.35
CA GLY A 181 6.37 -8.34 -2.85
C GLY A 181 5.63 -9.54 -3.46
N LEU A 182 6.04 -10.00 -4.65
CA LEU A 182 5.34 -11.10 -5.36
C LEU A 182 5.89 -12.49 -5.03
N GLY A 183 6.69 -12.63 -3.98
CA GLY A 183 7.35 -13.87 -3.61
C GLY A 183 8.58 -14.17 -4.48
N GLY A 184 9.00 -15.41 -4.45
CA GLY A 184 10.16 -15.86 -5.21
C GLY A 184 11.01 -16.84 -4.42
N ASP A 185 12.14 -17.27 -5.01
CA ASP A 185 13.13 -18.11 -4.36
C ASP A 185 14.14 -17.23 -3.59
N HIS A 186 14.02 -17.17 -2.27
CA HIS A 186 14.86 -16.35 -1.39
C HIS A 186 16.35 -16.75 -1.44
N SER A 187 16.68 -17.90 -2.01
CA SER A 187 18.07 -18.32 -2.24
C SER A 187 18.70 -17.77 -3.49
N LYS A 188 18.02 -16.91 -4.27
CA LYS A 188 18.45 -16.45 -5.59
C LYS A 188 18.18 -14.97 -5.85
N GLY A 189 18.79 -14.48 -6.93
CA GLY A 189 18.49 -13.15 -7.49
C GLY A 189 18.73 -12.02 -6.51
N SER A 190 17.78 -11.09 -6.45
CA SER A 190 17.87 -9.89 -5.62
C SER A 190 17.88 -10.19 -4.10
N TYR A 191 17.29 -11.29 -3.65
CA TYR A 191 17.38 -11.72 -2.26
C TYR A 191 18.81 -11.96 -1.80
N ILE A 192 19.72 -12.34 -2.73
CA ILE A 192 21.15 -12.53 -2.42
C ILE A 192 21.94 -11.26 -2.73
N THR A 193 21.74 -10.66 -3.92
CA THR A 193 22.55 -9.51 -4.34
C THR A 193 22.26 -8.26 -3.54
N HIS A 194 21.02 -8.12 -3.03
CA HIS A 194 20.54 -6.99 -2.24
C HIS A 194 20.12 -7.39 -0.82
N ALA A 195 20.68 -8.47 -0.28
CA ALA A 195 20.35 -8.99 1.06
C ALA A 195 20.46 -7.95 2.19
N HIS A 196 21.31 -6.95 2.02
CA HIS A 196 21.55 -5.88 2.99
C HIS A 196 21.21 -4.50 2.39
N ALA A 197 20.12 -4.43 1.62
CA ALA A 197 19.66 -3.15 1.05
C ALA A 197 19.29 -2.17 2.17
N PRO A 198 19.66 -0.88 2.04
CA PRO A 198 19.21 0.14 2.98
C PRO A 198 17.67 0.24 2.95
N GLY A 199 17.05 0.32 4.12
CA GLY A 199 15.62 0.46 4.30
C GLY A 199 14.81 -0.83 4.26
N LEU A 200 15.29 -1.89 3.57
CA LEU A 200 14.62 -3.21 3.56
C LEU A 200 15.63 -4.31 3.23
N THR A 201 15.91 -5.17 4.18
CA THR A 201 16.82 -6.31 4.03
C THR A 201 16.05 -7.58 3.65
N THR A 202 16.77 -8.64 3.22
CA THR A 202 16.15 -9.96 3.03
C THR A 202 15.57 -10.49 4.35
N GLN A 203 16.21 -10.22 5.47
CA GLN A 203 15.72 -10.63 6.79
C GLN A 203 14.39 -9.96 7.14
N ASP A 204 14.21 -8.68 6.79
CA ASP A 204 12.93 -7.98 6.98
C ASP A 204 11.81 -8.56 6.10
N MET A 205 12.16 -9.14 4.94
CA MET A 205 11.21 -9.79 4.04
C MET A 205 10.77 -11.20 4.51
N GLU A 206 11.49 -11.78 5.46
CA GLU A 206 11.21 -13.11 6.05
C GLU A 206 10.40 -13.01 7.35
N PHE A 207 10.19 -11.78 7.85
CA PHE A 207 9.39 -11.48 9.04
C PHE A 207 7.91 -11.55 8.68
#